data_33023f2773cf92050545d85db0a4d1ed
#
_entry.id   33023f2773cf92050545d85db0a4d1ed
#
_cell.length_a   1.000
_cell.length_b   1.000
_cell.length_c   1.000
_cell.angle_alpha   90.00
_cell.angle_beta   90.00
_cell.angle_gamma   90.00
#
_symmetry.space_group_name_H-M   'P 1'
#
loop_
_entity.id
_entity.type
_entity.pdbx_description
1 polymer ?
#
loop_
_entity_poly.entity_id
_entity_poly.type
_entity_poly.pdbx_seq_one_letter_code
_entity_poly.pdbx_strand_id
1 'polypeptide(L)'
;MNNKKVLIITHEGDNACVANVTDHIEQIGGNVIRFDVDKYPTTASLTSSYNKQGWSVELEGTMAQLLDDNLTGVWYRRSHYIGRNLKNLIHDAYLPATLGEVKRTLYGMVESLPCFQMERYSTYRRLDSKEEQLKIAHKYGMQIPATCISNSPQKIKEFMQQVGGEFVAKMQSSFAIVKDNIEQVVFTTLLDPEDIEQLEDIQYCPMIFQEKIEKKLELRVTIVGYEFFAFSIDSQKQEDTKIDWRKDGLSLINEWKPFQLPERIKKSLTLLMDYYQLNYGAIDLIVTPDDEYYFLEINPAGEYFWLDQMCGHAISQQIAKVLIGAALRRE
;
A
#
# COMPACT_ATOMS: atom_id res chain seq x y z
N MET A 1 30.22 2.30 -17.86
CA MET A 1 28.91 2.76 -17.34
C MET A 1 28.52 1.77 -16.27
N ASN A 2 28.24 2.22 -15.04
CA ASN A 2 27.81 1.33 -13.97
C ASN A 2 26.46 0.70 -14.38
N ASN A 3 26.47 -0.62 -14.58
CA ASN A 3 25.31 -1.40 -15.03
C ASN A 3 24.38 -1.63 -13.82
N LYS A 4 23.76 -0.53 -13.29
CA LYS A 4 22.87 -0.58 -12.14
C LYS A 4 21.68 -1.47 -12.44
N LYS A 5 21.36 -2.41 -11.54
CA LYS A 5 20.23 -3.32 -11.65
C LYS A 5 19.18 -3.00 -10.60
N VAL A 6 17.91 -3.12 -10.94
CA VAL A 6 16.78 -3.01 -10.04
C VAL A 6 15.94 -4.28 -10.13
N LEU A 7 15.66 -4.91 -8.99
CA LEU A 7 14.72 -6.03 -8.90
C LEU A 7 13.31 -5.48 -8.65
N ILE A 8 12.38 -5.80 -9.55
CA ILE A 8 10.95 -5.49 -9.37
C ILE A 8 10.19 -6.77 -9.04
N ILE A 9 9.59 -6.82 -7.86
CA ILE A 9 8.75 -7.93 -7.39
C ILE A 9 7.30 -7.54 -7.58
N THR A 10 6.61 -8.20 -8.51
CA THR A 10 5.25 -7.89 -8.93
C THR A 10 4.51 -9.15 -9.38
N HIS A 11 3.47 -9.05 -10.18
CA HIS A 11 2.78 -10.17 -10.84
C HIS A 11 2.55 -9.86 -12.33
N GLU A 12 2.31 -10.88 -13.15
CA GLU A 12 2.21 -10.76 -14.61
C GLU A 12 1.14 -9.75 -15.04
N GLY A 13 0.00 -9.72 -14.36
CA GLY A 13 -1.11 -8.81 -14.67
C GLY A 13 -1.08 -7.47 -13.92
N ASP A 14 0.07 -7.00 -13.41
CA ASP A 14 0.14 -5.67 -12.79
C ASP A 14 -0.06 -4.55 -13.83
N ASN A 15 -0.49 -3.38 -13.38
CA ASN A 15 -0.85 -2.27 -14.26
C ASN A 15 0.37 -1.60 -14.93
N ALA A 16 0.08 -0.63 -15.79
CA ALA A 16 1.08 0.08 -16.59
C ALA A 16 2.18 0.79 -15.77
N CYS A 17 2.00 1.01 -14.47
CA CYS A 17 3.02 1.65 -13.63
C CYS A 17 4.33 0.88 -13.62
N VAL A 18 4.28 -0.46 -13.65
CA VAL A 18 5.50 -1.30 -13.69
C VAL A 18 6.25 -1.08 -14.99
N ALA A 19 5.55 -1.03 -16.12
CA ALA A 19 6.17 -0.73 -17.42
C ALA A 19 6.76 0.69 -17.44
N ASN A 20 6.01 1.70 -16.97
CA ASN A 20 6.49 3.09 -16.90
C ASN A 20 7.76 3.22 -16.05
N VAL A 21 7.80 2.59 -14.88
CA VAL A 21 9.00 2.60 -14.02
C VAL A 21 10.16 1.88 -14.68
N THR A 22 9.91 0.73 -15.35
CA THR A 22 10.93 -0.02 -16.11
C THR A 22 11.54 0.86 -17.20
N ASP A 23 10.70 1.45 -18.06
CA ASP A 23 11.14 2.32 -19.15
C ASP A 23 11.99 3.49 -18.66
N HIS A 24 11.60 4.11 -17.53
CA HIS A 24 12.37 5.21 -16.95
C HIS A 24 13.70 4.75 -16.35
N ILE A 25 13.78 3.57 -15.72
CA ILE A 25 15.04 2.99 -15.25
C ILE A 25 15.99 2.77 -16.44
N GLU A 26 15.51 2.21 -17.54
CA GLU A 26 16.29 1.93 -18.74
C GLU A 26 16.74 3.22 -19.44
N GLN A 27 15.88 4.24 -19.55
CA GLN A 27 16.20 5.55 -20.11
C GLN A 27 17.35 6.25 -19.35
N ILE A 28 17.47 6.03 -18.04
CA ILE A 28 18.54 6.60 -17.22
C ILE A 28 19.73 5.65 -17.01
N GLY A 29 19.81 4.58 -17.85
CA GLY A 29 20.96 3.68 -17.94
C GLY A 29 21.00 2.54 -16.92
N GLY A 30 19.87 2.22 -16.28
CA GLY A 30 19.72 1.04 -15.44
C GLY A 30 19.16 -0.17 -16.21
N ASN A 31 19.16 -1.33 -15.57
CA ASN A 31 18.52 -2.55 -16.06
C ASN A 31 17.53 -3.07 -15.04
N VAL A 32 16.43 -3.67 -15.50
CA VAL A 32 15.40 -4.23 -14.65
C VAL A 32 15.43 -5.75 -14.66
N ILE A 33 15.37 -6.35 -13.48
CA ILE A 33 15.08 -7.76 -13.27
C ILE A 33 13.66 -7.83 -12.74
N ARG A 34 12.73 -8.39 -13.52
CA ARG A 34 11.34 -8.57 -13.11
C ARG A 34 11.11 -9.97 -12.56
N PHE A 35 10.50 -10.07 -11.40
CA PHE A 35 10.08 -11.32 -10.80
C PHE A 35 8.57 -11.33 -10.56
N ASP A 36 7.86 -12.15 -11.35
CA ASP A 36 6.42 -12.31 -11.25
C ASP A 36 6.07 -13.38 -10.21
N VAL A 37 5.58 -12.95 -9.05
CA VAL A 37 5.30 -13.83 -7.90
C VAL A 37 4.20 -14.85 -8.13
N ASP A 38 3.30 -14.62 -9.10
CA ASP A 38 2.25 -15.55 -9.48
C ASP A 38 2.77 -16.74 -10.30
N LYS A 39 4.00 -16.65 -10.83
CA LYS A 39 4.73 -17.76 -11.43
C LYS A 39 5.46 -18.64 -10.41
N TYR A 40 5.72 -18.10 -9.21
CA TYR A 40 6.45 -18.81 -8.16
C TYR A 40 5.48 -19.55 -7.22
N PRO A 41 5.76 -20.83 -6.87
CA PRO A 41 6.92 -21.66 -7.23
C PRO A 41 6.68 -22.58 -8.44
N THR A 42 5.63 -22.39 -9.23
CA THR A 42 5.19 -23.38 -10.24
C THR A 42 6.00 -23.36 -11.53
N THR A 43 6.28 -22.19 -12.07
CA THR A 43 7.03 -22.00 -13.33
C THR A 43 8.25 -21.09 -13.16
N ALA A 44 8.44 -20.53 -11.98
CA ALA A 44 9.63 -19.81 -11.58
C ALA A 44 10.20 -20.45 -10.31
N SER A 45 11.51 -20.49 -10.16
CA SER A 45 12.19 -20.96 -8.97
C SER A 45 13.01 -19.87 -8.31
N LEU A 46 13.22 -20.03 -7.02
CA LEU A 46 14.05 -19.18 -6.19
C LEU A 46 15.00 -20.08 -5.38
N THR A 47 16.29 -19.84 -5.53
CA THR A 47 17.33 -20.59 -4.82
C THR A 47 18.16 -19.64 -3.97
N SER A 48 18.28 -19.94 -2.68
CA SER A 48 19.24 -19.30 -1.80
C SER A 48 20.15 -20.39 -1.26
N SER A 49 21.45 -20.25 -1.45
CA SER A 49 22.42 -21.24 -1.00
C SER A 49 23.61 -20.60 -0.30
N TYR A 50 24.20 -21.35 0.63
CA TYR A 50 25.41 -20.98 1.34
C TYR A 50 26.46 -22.07 1.20
N ASN A 51 27.67 -21.67 0.81
CA ASN A 51 28.83 -22.56 0.72
C ASN A 51 30.12 -21.83 1.16
N LYS A 52 31.28 -22.43 0.92
CA LYS A 52 32.57 -21.83 1.30
C LYS A 52 32.87 -20.48 0.64
N GLN A 53 32.23 -20.20 -0.48
CA GLN A 53 32.32 -18.92 -1.20
C GLN A 53 31.33 -17.86 -0.66
N GLY A 54 30.42 -18.22 0.25
CA GLY A 54 29.42 -17.36 0.85
C GLY A 54 28.00 -17.65 0.38
N TRP A 55 27.12 -16.66 0.51
CA TRP A 55 25.73 -16.71 0.07
C TRP A 55 25.60 -16.44 -1.43
N SER A 56 24.69 -17.16 -2.07
CA SER A 56 24.21 -16.85 -3.41
C SER A 56 22.70 -16.89 -3.42
N VAL A 57 22.07 -16.01 -4.21
CA VAL A 57 20.64 -15.97 -4.46
C VAL A 57 20.41 -15.88 -5.97
N GLU A 58 19.64 -16.82 -6.49
CA GLU A 58 19.38 -16.98 -7.91
C GLU A 58 17.87 -17.02 -8.16
N LEU A 59 17.44 -16.35 -9.21
CA LEU A 59 16.08 -16.44 -9.78
C LEU A 59 16.18 -17.16 -11.12
N GLU A 60 15.58 -18.33 -11.23
CA GLU A 60 15.56 -19.09 -12.47
C GLU A 60 14.68 -18.38 -13.53
N GLY A 61 15.17 -18.38 -14.79
CA GLY A 61 14.52 -17.64 -15.89
C GLY A 61 15.03 -16.22 -16.09
N THR A 62 15.76 -15.65 -15.12
CA THR A 62 16.41 -14.34 -15.24
C THR A 62 17.88 -14.57 -15.24
N MET A 63 18.70 -15.28 -15.53
CA MET A 63 20.18 -15.42 -15.54
C MET A 63 20.91 -14.42 -14.61
N ALA A 64 20.23 -13.90 -13.58
CA ALA A 64 20.74 -12.85 -12.74
C ALA A 64 21.06 -13.38 -11.34
N GLN A 65 22.33 -13.36 -11.02
CA GLN A 65 22.80 -13.52 -9.65
C GLN A 65 22.40 -12.26 -8.86
N LEU A 66 21.51 -12.42 -7.87
CA LEU A 66 20.94 -11.26 -7.12
C LEU A 66 21.90 -10.65 -6.09
N LEU A 67 22.97 -11.35 -5.72
CA LEU A 67 24.00 -10.81 -4.81
C LEU A 67 25.18 -10.17 -5.59
N ASP A 68 24.89 -9.62 -6.76
CA ASP A 68 25.85 -8.85 -7.56
C ASP A 68 25.92 -7.41 -7.00
N ASP A 69 27.12 -6.85 -6.91
CA ASP A 69 27.39 -5.46 -6.45
C ASP A 69 26.65 -4.39 -7.29
N ASN A 70 26.12 -4.77 -8.45
CA ASN A 70 25.31 -3.89 -9.30
C ASN A 70 23.83 -3.85 -8.93
N LEU A 71 23.32 -4.69 -8.04
CA LEU A 71 21.94 -4.61 -7.57
C LEU A 71 21.80 -3.41 -6.62
N THR A 72 21.19 -2.34 -7.12
CA THR A 72 21.13 -1.04 -6.43
C THR A 72 19.81 -0.80 -5.73
N GLY A 73 18.76 -1.55 -6.08
CA GLY A 73 17.46 -1.40 -5.46
C GLY A 73 16.53 -2.56 -5.72
N VAL A 74 15.60 -2.74 -4.79
CA VAL A 74 14.46 -3.65 -4.91
C VAL A 74 13.18 -2.83 -4.80
N TRP A 75 12.26 -3.01 -5.73
CA TRP A 75 10.90 -2.52 -5.62
C TRP A 75 9.97 -3.68 -5.30
N TYR A 76 9.59 -3.77 -4.03
CA TYR A 76 8.59 -4.72 -3.56
C TYR A 76 7.20 -4.15 -3.83
N ARG A 77 6.73 -4.34 -5.08
CA ARG A 77 5.49 -3.69 -5.53
C ARG A 77 4.24 -4.46 -5.09
N ARG A 78 4.19 -5.76 -5.37
CA ARG A 78 3.03 -6.61 -5.04
C ARG A 78 3.40 -8.07 -4.90
N SER A 79 2.85 -8.73 -3.89
CA SER A 79 3.06 -10.17 -3.67
C SER A 79 1.79 -10.94 -3.30
N HIS A 80 0.61 -10.33 -3.39
CA HIS A 80 -0.63 -10.99 -2.94
C HIS A 80 -1.02 -12.23 -3.76
N TYR A 81 -0.51 -12.35 -5.00
CA TYR A 81 -0.75 -13.52 -5.85
C TYR A 81 0.28 -14.66 -5.67
N ILE A 82 1.21 -14.54 -4.72
CA ILE A 82 2.24 -15.56 -4.49
C ILE A 82 1.61 -16.93 -4.23
N GLY A 83 2.02 -17.92 -5.01
CA GLY A 83 1.56 -19.29 -4.89
C GLY A 83 0.09 -19.54 -5.27
N ARG A 84 -0.59 -18.58 -5.92
CA ARG A 84 -2.03 -18.68 -6.26
C ARG A 84 -2.39 -19.92 -7.07
N ASN A 85 -1.45 -20.43 -7.89
CA ASN A 85 -1.66 -21.60 -8.73
C ASN A 85 -1.57 -22.94 -7.97
N LEU A 86 -1.02 -22.92 -6.73
CA LEU A 86 -0.84 -24.14 -5.94
C LEU A 86 -2.14 -24.82 -5.56
N LYS A 87 -3.23 -24.07 -5.38
CA LYS A 87 -4.54 -24.62 -5.04
C LYS A 87 -5.08 -25.66 -6.05
N ASN A 88 -4.55 -25.63 -7.30
CA ASN A 88 -4.94 -26.56 -8.35
C ASN A 88 -3.98 -27.75 -8.49
N LEU A 89 -2.86 -27.74 -7.76
CA LEU A 89 -1.73 -28.69 -7.92
C LEU A 89 -1.49 -29.55 -6.70
N ILE A 90 -1.91 -29.10 -5.51
CA ILE A 90 -1.68 -29.82 -4.25
C ILE A 90 -2.99 -29.98 -3.48
N HIS A 91 -3.06 -31.02 -2.68
CA HIS A 91 -4.20 -31.30 -1.84
C HIS A 91 -4.41 -30.23 -0.77
N ASP A 92 -5.65 -29.85 -0.48
CA ASP A 92 -6.05 -28.78 0.43
C ASP A 92 -5.40 -28.90 1.83
N ALA A 93 -5.22 -30.12 2.32
CA ALA A 93 -4.59 -30.36 3.62
C ALA A 93 -3.14 -29.84 3.71
N TYR A 94 -2.42 -29.77 2.61
CA TYR A 94 -1.04 -29.29 2.56
C TYR A 94 -0.91 -27.83 2.12
N LEU A 95 -1.96 -27.27 1.51
CA LEU A 95 -1.93 -25.94 0.88
C LEU A 95 -1.51 -24.81 1.86
N PRO A 96 -2.05 -24.71 3.09
CA PRO A 96 -1.65 -23.66 4.02
C PRO A 96 -0.17 -23.73 4.41
N ALA A 97 0.36 -24.93 4.68
CA ALA A 97 1.76 -25.14 5.02
C ALA A 97 2.66 -24.77 3.85
N THR A 98 2.34 -25.25 2.63
CA THR A 98 3.11 -24.98 1.43
C THR A 98 3.13 -23.48 1.11
N LEU A 99 1.98 -22.80 1.16
CA LEU A 99 1.91 -21.34 0.98
C LEU A 99 2.73 -20.60 2.03
N GLY A 100 2.76 -21.11 3.27
CA GLY A 100 3.63 -20.59 4.33
C GLY A 100 5.10 -20.63 3.96
N GLU A 101 5.60 -21.76 3.45
CA GLU A 101 7.00 -21.94 3.07
C GLU A 101 7.37 -21.10 1.82
N VAL A 102 6.49 -21.07 0.81
CA VAL A 102 6.65 -20.24 -0.39
C VAL A 102 6.80 -18.76 -0.03
N LYS A 103 5.94 -18.25 0.86
CA LYS A 103 6.01 -16.86 1.33
C LYS A 103 7.26 -16.60 2.15
N ARG A 104 7.60 -17.47 3.10
CA ARG A 104 8.82 -17.31 3.92
C ARG A 104 10.08 -17.27 3.08
N THR A 105 10.17 -18.13 2.06
CA THR A 105 11.31 -18.16 1.16
C THR A 105 11.48 -16.86 0.40
N LEU A 106 10.41 -16.36 -0.23
CA LEU A 106 10.47 -15.08 -0.97
C LEU A 106 10.79 -13.91 -0.03
N TYR A 107 10.05 -13.78 1.08
CA TYR A 107 10.23 -12.66 1.99
C TYR A 107 11.61 -12.69 2.68
N GLY A 108 12.07 -13.87 3.08
CA GLY A 108 13.41 -14.04 3.66
C GLY A 108 14.52 -13.68 2.66
N MET A 109 14.38 -14.09 1.41
CA MET A 109 15.31 -13.71 0.36
C MET A 109 15.34 -12.18 0.16
N VAL A 110 14.18 -11.56 -0.07
CA VAL A 110 14.10 -10.11 -0.30
C VAL A 110 14.70 -9.34 0.87
N GLU A 111 14.32 -9.67 2.11
CA GLU A 111 14.79 -8.98 3.30
C GLU A 111 16.32 -9.14 3.50
N SER A 112 16.90 -10.24 3.00
CA SER A 112 18.34 -10.51 3.11
C SER A 112 19.21 -9.80 2.07
N LEU A 113 18.60 -9.21 1.02
CA LEU A 113 19.38 -8.53 0.00
C LEU A 113 20.04 -7.25 0.55
N PRO A 114 21.35 -7.06 0.35
CA PRO A 114 22.13 -5.98 0.96
C PRO A 114 22.02 -4.65 0.22
N CYS A 115 20.98 -4.44 -0.57
CA CYS A 115 20.74 -3.22 -1.33
C CYS A 115 19.55 -2.43 -0.79
N PHE A 116 19.38 -1.23 -1.32
CA PHE A 116 18.20 -0.41 -1.03
C PHE A 116 16.90 -1.15 -1.39
N GLN A 117 15.89 -1.04 -0.55
CA GLN A 117 14.58 -1.66 -0.78
C GLN A 117 13.48 -0.58 -0.63
N MET A 118 12.62 -0.51 -1.62
CA MET A 118 11.41 0.34 -1.61
C MET A 118 10.18 -0.58 -1.57
N GLU A 119 9.60 -0.94 -0.43
CA GLU A 119 10.09 -0.81 0.95
C GLU A 119 10.57 -2.17 1.46
N ARG A 120 11.21 -2.21 2.64
CA ARG A 120 11.48 -3.49 3.32
C ARG A 120 10.19 -4.19 3.68
N TYR A 121 10.16 -5.51 3.57
CA TYR A 121 8.98 -6.30 3.94
C TYR A 121 8.59 -6.11 5.42
N SER A 122 9.56 -5.97 6.31
CA SER A 122 9.34 -5.64 7.72
C SER A 122 8.61 -4.31 7.90
N THR A 123 8.90 -3.30 7.08
CA THR A 123 8.20 -2.00 7.07
C THR A 123 6.75 -2.14 6.61
N TYR A 124 6.47 -2.96 5.58
CA TYR A 124 5.09 -3.29 5.19
C TYR A 124 4.31 -3.87 6.35
N ARG A 125 4.87 -4.87 7.03
CA ARG A 125 4.22 -5.54 8.17
C ARG A 125 3.94 -4.57 9.33
N ARG A 126 4.83 -3.64 9.57
CA ARG A 126 4.65 -2.60 10.58
C ARG A 126 3.50 -1.65 10.23
N LEU A 127 3.37 -1.31 8.95
CA LEU A 127 2.31 -0.44 8.45
C LEU A 127 0.94 -1.13 8.31
N ASP A 128 0.82 -2.43 8.56
CA ASP A 128 -0.48 -3.08 8.71
C ASP A 128 -1.22 -2.58 9.97
N SER A 129 -0.50 -2.06 10.99
CA SER A 129 -1.11 -1.52 12.21
C SER A 129 -1.71 -0.13 11.99
N LYS A 130 -3.02 -0.05 11.86
CA LYS A 130 -3.76 1.22 11.75
C LYS A 130 -3.64 2.07 13.01
N GLU A 131 -3.58 1.42 14.18
CA GLU A 131 -3.39 2.08 15.48
C GLU A 131 -2.05 2.83 15.51
N GLU A 132 -0.96 2.19 15.06
CA GLU A 132 0.35 2.84 15.02
C GLU A 132 0.36 3.99 14.01
N GLN A 133 -0.22 3.79 12.82
CA GLN A 133 -0.31 4.85 11.81
C GLN A 133 -0.98 6.11 12.35
N LEU A 134 -2.17 5.98 12.94
CA LEU A 134 -2.93 7.09 13.52
C LEU A 134 -2.17 7.76 14.66
N LYS A 135 -1.61 6.96 15.59
CA LYS A 135 -0.82 7.47 16.72
C LYS A 135 0.38 8.29 16.26
N ILE A 136 1.10 7.82 15.24
CA ILE A 136 2.31 8.50 14.74
C ILE A 136 1.93 9.74 13.92
N ALA A 137 0.88 9.67 13.09
CA ALA A 137 0.36 10.84 12.38
C ALA A 137 -0.05 11.95 13.36
N HIS A 138 -0.78 11.61 14.42
CA HIS A 138 -1.17 12.56 15.47
C HIS A 138 0.06 13.14 16.21
N LYS A 139 1.03 12.29 16.56
CA LYS A 139 2.30 12.74 17.20
C LYS A 139 3.02 13.81 16.37
N TYR A 140 2.95 13.72 15.06
CA TYR A 140 3.58 14.67 14.15
C TYR A 140 2.65 15.80 13.67
N GLY A 141 1.54 16.02 14.39
CA GLY A 141 0.68 17.20 14.23
C GLY A 141 -0.40 17.08 13.17
N MET A 142 -0.73 15.87 12.71
CA MET A 142 -1.92 15.64 11.90
C MET A 142 -3.14 15.46 12.81
N GLN A 143 -4.29 16.02 12.40
CA GLN A 143 -5.55 15.62 12.98
C GLN A 143 -5.92 14.22 12.52
N ILE A 144 -6.55 13.45 13.39
CA ILE A 144 -7.07 12.10 13.09
C ILE A 144 -8.52 12.02 13.57
N PRO A 145 -9.39 11.27 12.87
CA PRO A 145 -10.75 11.04 13.35
C PRO A 145 -10.73 10.28 14.68
N ALA A 146 -11.68 10.57 15.56
CA ALA A 146 -11.89 9.73 16.74
C ALA A 146 -12.12 8.28 16.29
N THR A 147 -11.35 7.34 16.86
CA THR A 147 -11.26 5.97 16.34
C THR A 147 -11.35 4.94 17.47
N CYS A 148 -12.18 3.93 17.28
CA CYS A 148 -12.25 2.71 18.09
C CYS A 148 -11.99 1.49 17.20
N ILE A 149 -11.08 0.63 17.60
CA ILE A 149 -10.83 -0.67 16.96
C ILE A 149 -11.18 -1.74 17.98
N SER A 150 -12.24 -2.48 17.72
CA SER A 150 -12.78 -3.40 18.74
C SER A 150 -13.61 -4.52 18.13
N ASN A 151 -13.74 -5.60 18.89
CA ASN A 151 -14.74 -6.67 18.71
C ASN A 151 -15.76 -6.70 19.84
N SER A 152 -15.85 -5.66 20.69
CA SER A 152 -16.80 -5.58 21.78
C SER A 152 -17.95 -4.62 21.44
N PRO A 153 -19.18 -5.11 21.18
CA PRO A 153 -20.34 -4.27 20.88
C PRO A 153 -20.56 -3.18 21.93
N GLN A 154 -20.43 -3.56 23.22
CA GLN A 154 -20.62 -2.62 24.30
C GLN A 154 -19.59 -1.48 24.28
N LYS A 155 -18.29 -1.80 24.07
CA LYS A 155 -17.23 -0.78 24.04
C LYS A 155 -17.35 0.15 22.86
N ILE A 156 -17.82 -0.34 21.73
CA ILE A 156 -18.11 0.46 20.54
C ILE A 156 -19.25 1.43 20.82
N LYS A 157 -20.37 0.95 21.41
CA LYS A 157 -21.51 1.80 21.77
C LYS A 157 -21.13 2.87 22.81
N GLU A 158 -20.34 2.51 23.85
CA GLU A 158 -19.81 3.46 24.85
C GLU A 158 -18.94 4.55 24.17
N PHE A 159 -18.05 4.15 23.25
CA PHE A 159 -17.20 5.08 22.49
C PHE A 159 -18.03 6.04 21.63
N MET A 160 -19.01 5.53 20.87
CA MET A 160 -19.88 6.35 20.03
C MET A 160 -20.71 7.35 20.87
N GLN A 161 -21.21 6.93 22.04
CA GLN A 161 -21.93 7.82 22.96
C GLN A 161 -21.03 8.93 23.52
N GLN A 162 -19.77 8.60 23.80
CA GLN A 162 -18.79 9.57 24.33
C GLN A 162 -18.39 10.62 23.30
N VAL A 163 -18.19 10.21 22.04
CA VAL A 163 -17.73 11.09 20.94
C VAL A 163 -18.90 11.87 20.36
N GLY A 164 -20.04 11.23 20.17
CA GLY A 164 -21.23 11.82 19.51
C GLY A 164 -21.07 11.91 18.00
N GLY A 165 -22.14 12.32 17.30
CA GLY A 165 -22.12 12.48 15.85
C GLY A 165 -22.39 11.19 15.07
N GLU A 166 -21.99 11.18 13.80
CA GLU A 166 -22.13 10.04 12.89
C GLU A 166 -20.82 9.24 12.81
N PHE A 167 -20.94 7.95 12.56
CA PHE A 167 -19.79 7.03 12.49
C PHE A 167 -19.77 6.24 11.22
N VAL A 168 -18.57 5.88 10.79
CA VAL A 168 -18.32 4.94 9.70
C VAL A 168 -17.65 3.67 10.25
N ALA A 169 -18.00 2.52 9.67
CA ALA A 169 -17.31 1.26 9.90
C ALA A 169 -16.44 0.91 8.70
N LYS A 170 -15.24 0.39 8.95
CA LYS A 170 -14.33 -0.08 7.90
C LYS A 170 -13.47 -1.24 8.38
N MET A 171 -13.02 -2.04 7.44
CA MET A 171 -12.05 -3.10 7.70
C MET A 171 -10.66 -2.53 7.94
N GLN A 172 -9.82 -3.26 8.68
CA GLN A 172 -8.41 -2.88 8.89
C GLN A 172 -7.56 -3.09 7.64
N SER A 173 -7.94 -4.06 6.80
CA SER A 173 -7.30 -4.35 5.52
C SER A 173 -8.32 -4.35 4.38
N SER A 174 -7.86 -4.05 3.17
CA SER A 174 -8.70 -4.23 1.99
C SER A 174 -8.81 -5.71 1.68
N PHE A 175 -10.01 -6.25 1.63
CA PHE A 175 -10.27 -7.60 1.15
C PHE A 175 -11.59 -7.66 0.39
N ALA A 176 -11.74 -8.72 -0.39
CA ALA A 176 -12.99 -9.04 -1.04
C ALA A 176 -13.61 -10.28 -0.40
N ILE A 177 -14.92 -10.29 -0.29
CA ILE A 177 -15.71 -11.44 0.11
C ILE A 177 -16.15 -12.15 -1.15
N VAL A 178 -15.91 -13.45 -1.25
CA VAL A 178 -16.44 -14.26 -2.34
C VAL A 178 -17.76 -14.88 -1.88
N LYS A 179 -18.86 -14.38 -2.40
CA LYS A 179 -20.20 -14.91 -2.16
C LYS A 179 -20.81 -15.32 -3.50
N ASP A 180 -21.30 -16.55 -3.59
CA ASP A 180 -21.91 -17.09 -4.82
C ASP A 180 -21.00 -16.97 -6.07
N ASN A 181 -19.69 -17.17 -5.90
CA ASN A 181 -18.64 -16.98 -6.91
C ASN A 181 -18.49 -15.52 -7.40
N ILE A 182 -19.08 -14.54 -6.73
CA ILE A 182 -18.95 -13.11 -7.02
C ILE A 182 -18.03 -12.51 -5.95
N GLU A 183 -16.99 -11.85 -6.41
CA GLU A 183 -16.07 -11.10 -5.55
C GLU A 183 -16.67 -9.73 -5.21
N GLN A 184 -16.90 -9.48 -3.93
CA GLN A 184 -17.45 -8.23 -3.42
C GLN A 184 -16.42 -7.52 -2.54
N VAL A 185 -16.03 -6.31 -2.93
CA VAL A 185 -15.13 -5.47 -2.14
C VAL A 185 -15.91 -4.85 -0.98
N VAL A 186 -15.33 -4.89 0.22
CA VAL A 186 -15.90 -4.23 1.40
C VAL A 186 -15.38 -2.80 1.48
N PHE A 187 -16.30 -1.84 1.34
CA PHE A 187 -16.02 -0.40 1.43
C PHE A 187 -16.31 0.15 2.82
N THR A 188 -15.83 1.37 3.08
CA THR A 188 -16.26 2.15 4.24
C THR A 188 -17.77 2.39 4.17
N THR A 189 -18.48 2.12 5.26
CA THR A 189 -19.93 2.20 5.35
C THR A 189 -20.32 3.17 6.47
N LEU A 190 -21.25 4.09 6.17
CA LEU A 190 -21.89 4.91 7.18
C LEU A 190 -22.82 4.03 8.00
N LEU A 191 -22.73 4.13 9.32
CA LEU A 191 -23.60 3.38 10.23
C LEU A 191 -24.91 4.15 10.46
N ASP A 192 -26.01 3.45 10.30
CA ASP A 192 -27.31 3.93 10.74
C ASP A 192 -27.64 3.47 12.18
N PRO A 193 -28.73 3.94 12.80
CA PRO A 193 -29.11 3.51 14.15
C PRO A 193 -29.37 1.99 14.27
N GLU A 194 -29.88 1.35 13.22
CA GLU A 194 -30.16 -0.10 13.20
C GLU A 194 -28.84 -0.89 13.19
N ASP A 195 -27.86 -0.45 12.40
CA ASP A 195 -26.51 -1.04 12.39
C ASP A 195 -25.87 -1.01 13.78
N ILE A 196 -26.04 0.13 14.50
CA ILE A 196 -25.48 0.30 15.85
C ILE A 196 -26.18 -0.60 16.87
N GLU A 197 -27.46 -0.87 16.70
CA GLU A 197 -28.19 -1.80 17.56
C GLU A 197 -27.78 -3.26 17.31
N GLN A 198 -27.45 -3.62 16.07
CA GLN A 198 -27.15 -4.99 15.60
C GLN A 198 -25.64 -5.29 15.51
N LEU A 199 -24.84 -4.82 16.48
CA LEU A 199 -23.38 -5.03 16.48
C LEU A 199 -22.92 -6.39 17.06
N GLU A 200 -23.82 -7.31 17.38
CA GLU A 200 -23.48 -8.54 18.09
C GLU A 200 -22.45 -9.40 17.37
N ASP A 201 -22.54 -9.48 16.03
CA ASP A 201 -21.64 -10.32 15.21
C ASP A 201 -20.20 -9.76 15.13
N ILE A 202 -19.98 -8.51 15.56
CA ILE A 202 -18.65 -7.90 15.58
C ILE A 202 -17.66 -8.65 16.49
N GLN A 203 -18.19 -9.42 17.47
CA GLN A 203 -17.39 -10.23 18.37
C GLN A 203 -16.49 -11.23 17.62
N TYR A 204 -16.85 -11.62 16.40
CA TYR A 204 -16.10 -12.57 15.57
C TYR A 204 -15.12 -11.90 14.62
N CYS A 205 -15.27 -10.59 14.36
CA CYS A 205 -14.43 -9.86 13.40
C CYS A 205 -14.17 -8.43 13.88
N PRO A 206 -13.04 -8.16 14.55
CA PRO A 206 -12.68 -6.80 14.94
C PRO A 206 -12.67 -5.84 13.76
N MET A 207 -13.33 -4.69 13.87
CA MET A 207 -13.40 -3.65 12.85
C MET A 207 -12.99 -2.29 13.40
N ILE A 208 -12.79 -1.34 12.50
CA ILE A 208 -12.55 0.06 12.81
C ILE A 208 -13.87 0.81 12.78
N PHE A 209 -14.17 1.52 13.86
CA PHE A 209 -15.28 2.47 13.98
C PHE A 209 -14.68 3.87 14.12
N GLN A 210 -15.02 4.75 13.20
CA GLN A 210 -14.44 6.08 13.12
C GLN A 210 -15.53 7.14 13.06
N GLU A 211 -15.28 8.27 13.74
CA GLU A 211 -16.04 9.50 13.55
C GLU A 211 -16.10 9.84 12.05
N LYS A 212 -17.28 10.14 11.56
CA LYS A 212 -17.47 10.63 10.19
C LYS A 212 -17.03 12.09 10.12
N ILE A 213 -15.97 12.35 9.38
CA ILE A 213 -15.50 13.71 9.12
C ILE A 213 -16.27 14.30 7.93
N GLU A 214 -16.79 15.51 8.08
CA GLU A 214 -17.39 16.26 6.98
C GLU A 214 -16.32 16.59 5.94
N LYS A 215 -16.60 16.29 4.67
CA LYS A 215 -15.63 16.41 3.59
C LYS A 215 -15.96 17.60 2.67
N LYS A 216 -14.98 18.49 2.46
CA LYS A 216 -14.92 19.39 1.32
C LYS A 216 -14.21 18.71 0.14
N LEU A 217 -13.09 18.07 0.41
CA LEU A 217 -12.27 17.34 -0.56
C LEU A 217 -11.68 16.09 0.09
N GLU A 218 -11.43 15.07 -0.72
CA GLU A 218 -10.49 14.01 -0.40
C GLU A 218 -9.17 14.23 -1.13
N LEU A 219 -8.05 13.94 -0.47
CA LEU A 219 -6.73 14.04 -1.08
C LEU A 219 -6.07 12.67 -1.14
N ARG A 220 -5.45 12.40 -2.27
CA ARG A 220 -4.44 11.36 -2.42
C ARG A 220 -3.07 12.03 -2.54
N VAL A 221 -2.21 11.80 -1.57
CA VAL A 221 -0.85 12.33 -1.56
C VAL A 221 0.12 11.17 -1.74
N THR A 222 0.75 11.10 -2.90
CA THR A 222 1.82 10.13 -3.16
C THR A 222 3.16 10.82 -2.88
N ILE A 223 3.97 10.24 -1.97
CA ILE A 223 5.31 10.74 -1.65
C ILE A 223 6.31 9.71 -2.14
N VAL A 224 7.30 10.15 -2.94
CA VAL A 224 8.37 9.30 -3.46
C VAL A 224 9.72 9.93 -3.16
N GLY A 225 10.52 9.28 -2.32
CA GLY A 225 11.66 9.96 -1.72
C GLY A 225 11.16 11.18 -0.95
N TYR A 226 11.59 12.38 -1.32
CA TYR A 226 11.18 13.66 -0.73
C TYR A 226 10.23 14.47 -1.63
N GLU A 227 9.80 13.91 -2.78
CA GLU A 227 8.90 14.59 -3.72
C GLU A 227 7.43 14.28 -3.42
N PHE A 228 6.58 15.31 -3.49
CA PHE A 228 5.16 15.23 -3.18
C PHE A 228 4.33 15.35 -4.47
N PHE A 229 3.43 14.41 -4.66
CA PHE A 229 2.44 14.41 -5.73
C PHE A 229 1.06 14.36 -5.08
N ALA A 230 0.44 15.53 -4.91
CA ALA A 230 -0.84 15.65 -4.25
C ALA A 230 -1.95 15.95 -5.25
N PHE A 231 -3.06 15.24 -5.11
CA PHE A 231 -4.25 15.40 -5.93
C PHE A 231 -5.49 15.42 -5.04
N SER A 232 -6.50 16.16 -5.46
CA SER A 232 -7.78 16.27 -4.77
C SER A 232 -8.93 15.83 -5.63
N ILE A 233 -9.98 15.33 -4.98
CA ILE A 233 -11.26 15.02 -5.59
C ILE A 233 -12.39 15.52 -4.70
N ASP A 234 -13.46 16.01 -5.34
CA ASP A 234 -14.72 16.36 -4.68
C ASP A 234 -15.69 15.17 -4.79
N SER A 235 -15.58 14.26 -3.81
CA SER A 235 -16.41 13.05 -3.72
C SER A 235 -17.86 13.36 -3.30
N GLN A 236 -18.16 14.60 -2.90
CA GLN A 236 -19.49 15.00 -2.43
C GLN A 236 -20.48 15.24 -3.58
N LYS A 237 -20.01 15.29 -4.84
CA LYS A 237 -20.83 15.53 -6.02
C LYS A 237 -21.78 14.39 -6.37
N GLN A 238 -21.48 13.16 -5.95
CA GLN A 238 -22.27 11.97 -6.25
C GLN A 238 -22.63 11.25 -4.95
N GLU A 239 -23.87 10.80 -4.83
CA GLU A 239 -24.39 10.18 -3.59
C GLU A 239 -23.60 8.94 -3.17
N ASP A 240 -23.29 8.06 -4.14
CA ASP A 240 -22.60 6.80 -3.88
C ASP A 240 -21.15 6.96 -3.43
N THR A 241 -20.52 8.11 -3.73
CA THR A 241 -19.10 8.37 -3.43
C THR A 241 -18.88 9.20 -2.16
N LYS A 242 -19.95 9.73 -1.55
CA LYS A 242 -19.84 10.61 -0.38
C LYS A 242 -19.09 9.99 0.80
N ILE A 243 -19.28 8.71 1.05
CA ILE A 243 -18.64 8.01 2.16
C ILE A 243 -17.29 7.43 1.72
N ASP A 244 -17.24 6.76 0.57
CA ASP A 244 -16.02 6.17 0.01
C ASP A 244 -16.02 6.37 -1.52
N TRP A 245 -15.11 7.22 -2.01
CA TRP A 245 -15.03 7.55 -3.44
C TRP A 245 -14.78 6.30 -4.33
N ARG A 246 -14.24 5.22 -3.76
CA ARG A 246 -13.92 3.98 -4.48
C ARG A 246 -15.16 3.18 -4.89
N LYS A 247 -16.33 3.45 -4.30
CA LYS A 247 -17.58 2.77 -4.66
C LYS A 247 -17.93 2.96 -6.14
N ASP A 248 -17.66 4.16 -6.68
CA ASP A 248 -17.76 4.45 -8.11
C ASP A 248 -16.48 5.11 -8.65
N GLY A 249 -15.34 4.53 -8.28
CA GLY A 249 -14.02 5.08 -8.59
C GLY A 249 -13.74 5.24 -10.07
N LEU A 250 -14.39 4.46 -10.94
CA LEU A 250 -14.21 4.57 -12.40
C LEU A 250 -14.86 5.84 -12.94
N SER A 251 -16.03 6.25 -12.46
CA SER A 251 -16.70 7.49 -12.91
C SER A 251 -15.93 8.74 -12.48
N LEU A 252 -15.23 8.66 -11.34
CA LEU A 252 -14.49 9.79 -10.77
C LEU A 252 -13.00 9.80 -11.15
N ILE A 253 -12.51 8.84 -11.90
CA ILE A 253 -11.07 8.69 -12.16
C ILE A 253 -10.46 9.93 -12.86
N ASN A 254 -11.24 10.64 -13.67
CA ASN A 254 -10.82 11.84 -14.40
C ASN A 254 -11.14 13.15 -13.65
N GLU A 255 -11.78 13.09 -12.48
CA GLU A 255 -12.16 14.27 -11.69
C GLU A 255 -11.06 14.73 -10.73
N TRP A 256 -10.00 13.95 -10.58
CA TRP A 256 -8.85 14.30 -9.77
C TRP A 256 -8.13 15.52 -10.36
N LYS A 257 -7.65 16.40 -9.46
CA LYS A 257 -6.95 17.63 -9.84
C LYS A 257 -5.67 17.77 -9.00
N PRO A 258 -4.58 18.30 -9.60
CA PRO A 258 -3.41 18.65 -8.81
C PRO A 258 -3.77 19.56 -7.64
N PHE A 259 -3.18 19.30 -6.47
CA PHE A 259 -3.45 20.03 -5.24
C PHE A 259 -2.16 20.54 -4.61
N GLN A 260 -2.15 21.78 -4.16
CA GLN A 260 -1.01 22.35 -3.46
C GLN A 260 -1.17 22.18 -1.95
N LEU A 261 -0.39 21.29 -1.35
CA LEU A 261 -0.41 21.06 0.09
C LEU A 261 0.19 22.27 0.85
N PRO A 262 -0.44 22.69 1.95
CA PRO A 262 0.18 23.64 2.87
C PRO A 262 1.49 23.11 3.45
N GLU A 263 2.46 23.99 3.70
CA GLU A 263 3.78 23.59 4.21
C GLU A 263 3.70 22.91 5.58
N ARG A 264 2.74 23.27 6.44
CA ARG A 264 2.49 22.58 7.72
C ARG A 264 2.18 21.11 7.52
N ILE A 265 1.37 20.78 6.50
CA ILE A 265 0.98 19.39 6.18
C ILE A 265 2.16 18.64 5.57
N LYS A 266 2.87 19.23 4.61
CA LYS A 266 4.09 18.62 4.05
C LYS A 266 5.09 18.26 5.14
N LYS A 267 5.32 19.18 6.10
CA LYS A 267 6.22 18.92 7.24
C LYS A 267 5.78 17.73 8.08
N SER A 268 4.50 17.65 8.44
CA SER A 268 3.94 16.54 9.22
C SER A 268 4.07 15.22 8.48
N LEU A 269 3.75 15.20 7.17
CA LEU A 269 3.89 14.02 6.33
C LEU A 269 5.36 13.61 6.12
N THR A 270 6.28 14.56 5.99
CA THR A 270 7.73 14.27 5.94
C THR A 270 8.18 13.55 7.21
N LEU A 271 7.80 14.05 8.38
CA LEU A 271 8.14 13.42 9.67
C LEU A 271 7.53 12.02 9.82
N LEU A 272 6.33 11.80 9.29
CA LEU A 272 5.68 10.50 9.26
C LEU A 272 6.47 9.52 8.37
N MET A 273 6.85 9.95 7.16
CA MET A 273 7.65 9.17 6.23
C MET A 273 9.05 8.84 6.81
N ASP A 274 9.69 9.82 7.46
CA ASP A 274 11.00 9.66 8.09
C ASP A 274 10.94 8.67 9.27
N TYR A 275 9.87 8.72 10.08
CA TYR A 275 9.67 7.78 11.19
C TYR A 275 9.61 6.31 10.74
N TYR A 276 8.97 6.04 9.61
CA TYR A 276 8.89 4.70 9.02
C TYR A 276 10.03 4.39 8.04
N GLN A 277 10.90 5.37 7.74
CA GLN A 277 11.93 5.29 6.68
C GLN A 277 11.34 4.95 5.31
N LEU A 278 10.15 5.48 5.01
CA LEU A 278 9.44 5.20 3.76
C LEU A 278 9.95 6.04 2.62
N ASN A 279 10.26 5.39 1.51
CA ASN A 279 10.59 6.03 0.24
C ASN A 279 9.40 6.08 -0.73
N TYR A 280 8.35 5.29 -0.46
CA TYR A 280 7.06 5.38 -1.13
C TYR A 280 5.93 5.35 -0.10
N GLY A 281 4.97 6.26 -0.22
CA GLY A 281 3.77 6.27 0.60
C GLY A 281 2.61 6.92 -0.15
N ALA A 282 1.49 6.20 -0.28
CA ALA A 282 0.23 6.74 -0.76
C ALA A 282 -0.65 7.05 0.46
N ILE A 283 -0.91 8.33 0.69
CA ILE A 283 -1.55 8.85 1.90
C ILE A 283 -2.93 9.38 1.55
N ASP A 284 -3.92 9.02 2.34
CA ASP A 284 -5.28 9.50 2.22
C ASP A 284 -5.59 10.53 3.31
N LEU A 285 -6.04 11.72 2.89
CA LEU A 285 -6.46 12.81 3.78
C LEU A 285 -7.86 13.28 3.42
N ILE A 286 -8.57 13.82 4.43
CA ILE A 286 -9.77 14.61 4.22
C ILE A 286 -9.44 16.08 4.47
N VAL A 287 -9.97 16.97 3.63
CA VAL A 287 -10.05 18.42 3.89
C VAL A 287 -11.49 18.76 4.25
N THR A 288 -11.69 19.36 5.41
CA THR A 288 -13.02 19.81 5.86
C THR A 288 -13.44 21.14 5.22
N PRO A 289 -14.71 21.54 5.33
CA PRO A 289 -15.16 22.88 4.91
C PRO A 289 -14.37 24.04 5.53
N ASP A 290 -13.86 23.85 6.77
CA ASP A 290 -13.04 24.82 7.50
C ASP A 290 -11.54 24.73 7.17
N ASP A 291 -11.16 24.01 6.10
CA ASP A 291 -9.79 23.79 5.64
C ASP A 291 -8.86 23.10 6.66
N GLU A 292 -9.44 22.27 7.54
CA GLU A 292 -8.70 21.37 8.40
C GLU A 292 -8.38 20.04 7.69
N TYR A 293 -7.23 19.43 8.03
CA TYR A 293 -6.69 18.25 7.36
C TYR A 293 -6.68 17.05 8.30
N TYR A 294 -7.45 16.04 7.99
CA TYR A 294 -7.53 14.79 8.74
C TYR A 294 -6.77 13.68 8.02
N PHE A 295 -5.84 13.04 8.73
CA PHE A 295 -5.12 11.86 8.23
C PHE A 295 -6.00 10.61 8.40
N LEU A 296 -6.11 9.81 7.34
CA LEU A 296 -6.85 8.55 7.35
C LEU A 296 -5.92 7.35 7.41
N GLU A 297 -4.99 7.25 6.45
CA GLU A 297 -4.03 6.15 6.35
C GLU A 297 -2.84 6.48 5.45
N ILE A 298 -1.79 5.69 5.59
CA ILE A 298 -0.67 5.60 4.65
C ILE A 298 -0.51 4.17 4.16
N ASN A 299 -0.33 4.00 2.84
CA ASN A 299 -0.16 2.70 2.20
C ASN A 299 1.18 2.65 1.44
N PRO A 300 2.13 1.78 1.84
CA PRO A 300 3.45 1.66 1.21
C PRO A 300 3.41 0.96 -0.16
N ALA A 301 2.27 0.40 -0.55
CA ALA A 301 2.04 -0.20 -1.87
C ALA A 301 0.78 0.36 -2.56
N GLY A 302 0.33 1.55 -2.14
CA GLY A 302 -0.89 2.17 -2.65
C GLY A 302 -0.85 2.41 -4.16
N GLU A 303 -2.02 2.30 -4.79
CA GLU A 303 -2.17 2.57 -6.22
C GLU A 303 -2.02 4.06 -6.55
N TYR A 304 -1.44 4.33 -7.72
CA TYR A 304 -1.23 5.69 -8.22
C TYR A 304 -1.37 5.82 -9.75
N PHE A 305 -1.73 4.75 -10.46
CA PHE A 305 -1.66 4.68 -11.92
C PHE A 305 -2.47 5.79 -12.62
N TRP A 306 -3.65 6.13 -12.12
CA TRP A 306 -4.49 7.20 -12.68
C TRP A 306 -3.88 8.59 -12.46
N LEU A 307 -3.23 8.80 -11.31
CA LEU A 307 -2.55 10.06 -10.97
C LEU A 307 -1.26 10.23 -11.78
N ASP A 308 -0.56 9.13 -12.03
CA ASP A 308 0.67 9.12 -12.82
C ASP A 308 0.43 9.61 -14.26
N GLN A 309 -0.69 9.19 -14.86
CA GLN A 309 -1.12 9.68 -16.16
C GLN A 309 -1.39 11.20 -16.17
N MET A 310 -2.02 11.71 -15.11
CA MET A 310 -2.36 13.13 -14.95
C MET A 310 -1.14 14.03 -14.81
N CYS A 311 -0.03 13.52 -14.31
CA CYS A 311 1.22 14.28 -14.14
C CYS A 311 2.33 13.87 -15.13
N GLY A 312 1.96 13.29 -16.27
CA GLY A 312 2.93 12.92 -17.31
C GLY A 312 3.97 11.90 -16.84
N HIS A 313 3.53 10.94 -16.03
CA HIS A 313 4.35 9.86 -15.44
C HIS A 313 5.45 10.34 -14.47
N ALA A 314 5.29 11.52 -13.87
CA ALA A 314 6.28 12.08 -12.95
C ALA A 314 6.48 11.23 -11.68
N ILE A 315 5.42 10.52 -11.21
CA ILE A 315 5.50 9.60 -10.07
C ILE A 315 6.39 8.40 -10.43
N SER A 316 6.13 7.75 -11.58
CA SER A 316 6.94 6.63 -12.08
C SER A 316 8.39 7.03 -12.32
N GLN A 317 8.64 8.22 -12.89
CA GLN A 317 9.98 8.78 -13.05
C GLN A 317 10.72 8.93 -11.73
N GLN A 318 10.04 9.45 -10.71
CA GLN A 318 10.63 9.64 -9.38
C GLN A 318 10.91 8.30 -8.69
N ILE A 319 10.02 7.32 -8.81
CA ILE A 319 10.24 5.94 -8.33
C ILE A 319 11.51 5.36 -8.98
N ALA A 320 11.66 5.48 -10.29
CA ALA A 320 12.84 5.01 -11.02
C ALA A 320 14.13 5.66 -10.50
N LYS A 321 14.14 7.00 -10.32
CA LYS A 321 15.29 7.74 -9.78
C LYS A 321 15.68 7.29 -8.37
N VAL A 322 14.69 7.08 -7.49
CA VAL A 322 14.93 6.61 -6.12
C VAL A 322 15.50 5.19 -6.16
N LEU A 323 14.93 4.28 -6.98
CA LEU A 323 15.38 2.88 -7.08
C LEU A 323 16.83 2.73 -7.53
N ILE A 324 17.33 3.58 -8.43
CA ILE A 324 18.73 3.52 -8.89
C ILE A 324 19.66 4.48 -8.12
N GLY A 325 19.18 5.18 -7.10
CA GLY A 325 19.98 6.14 -6.33
C GLY A 325 20.34 7.40 -7.11
N ALA A 326 19.48 7.84 -8.04
CA ALA A 326 19.57 9.12 -8.72
C ALA A 326 18.77 10.24 -8.04
N ALA A 327 18.01 9.91 -7.00
CA ALA A 327 17.32 10.84 -6.12
C ALA A 327 17.60 10.50 -4.65
N LEU A 328 17.33 11.46 -3.75
CA LEU A 328 17.51 11.27 -2.32
C LEU A 328 16.60 10.15 -1.79
N ARG A 329 17.16 9.33 -0.91
CA ARG A 329 16.50 8.23 -0.21
C ARG A 329 16.39 8.55 1.28
N ARG A 330 15.40 7.96 1.94
CA ARG A 330 15.41 7.78 3.40
C ARG A 330 16.14 6.49 3.70
N GLU A 331 17.11 6.55 4.59
CA GLU A 331 17.93 5.43 5.04
C GLU A 331 17.64 5.11 6.51
#